data_9835e01623bfc7e912e3afeb2434b400
#
_entry.id   9835e01623bfc7e912e3afeb2434b400
#
_cell.length_a   1.000
_cell.length_b   1.000
_cell.length_c   1.000
_cell.angle_alpha   90.00
_cell.angle_beta   90.00
_cell.angle_gamma   90.00
#
_symmetry.space_group_name_H-M   'P 1'
#
loop_
_entity.id
_entity.type
_entity.pdbx_description
1 polymer ?
#
loop_
_entity_poly.entity_id
_entity_poly.type
_entity_poly.pdbx_seq_one_letter_code
_entity_poly.pdbx_strand_id
1 'polypeptide(L)'
;MKPAKPRVAKPHLNWKWNARRETWDPYHRVVWRDGEKQKSREIKLDWGGDFKKLDELYWKAQSGKLDQQARPQKYTWRECIEAWRSDLTHGAGKVAASTAKSYRAPMDRIMEMNGSIDMRKTERKMVKAALAQMQETPRKSSRFGQTISLLWNYALRELDWPLGVNPATGLGKHKPKKQYQPWPQWMVAALSDAPERVRLAAALIIGTGQRPGAAIAMRWDQFQGDWMTVVDDKADEELEVYCPQSLQAALATFKRSGEHVLSKRLREPLGYDSVEKTFRAWRGTLGK
;
A
#
# COMPACT_ATOMS: atom_id res chain seq x y z
N MET A 1 -7.17 -34.08 45.62
CA MET A 1 -6.90 -33.18 46.79
C MET A 1 -6.37 -31.84 46.23
N LYS A 2 -6.95 -30.70 46.61
CA LYS A 2 -6.50 -29.39 46.12
C LYS A 2 -5.08 -29.08 46.65
N PRO A 3 -4.07 -28.83 45.80
CA PRO A 3 -2.72 -28.54 46.29
C PRO A 3 -2.69 -27.22 47.09
N ALA A 4 -1.72 -27.11 47.99
CA ALA A 4 -1.57 -25.92 48.81
C ALA A 4 -1.37 -24.66 47.94
N LYS A 5 -1.96 -23.53 48.34
CA LYS A 5 -1.80 -22.25 47.67
C LYS A 5 -0.32 -21.81 47.75
N PRO A 6 0.28 -21.34 46.64
CA PRO A 6 1.65 -20.82 46.64
C PRO A 6 1.83 -19.67 47.65
N ARG A 7 2.90 -19.74 48.46
CA ARG A 7 3.20 -18.74 49.51
C ARG A 7 4.04 -17.59 48.99
N VAL A 8 3.58 -16.97 47.92
CA VAL A 8 4.24 -15.76 47.37
C VAL A 8 3.42 -14.54 47.76
N ALA A 9 3.94 -13.78 48.74
CA ALA A 9 3.31 -12.54 49.21
C ALA A 9 3.88 -11.36 48.46
N LYS A 10 3.13 -10.78 47.53
CA LYS A 10 3.43 -9.53 46.85
C LYS A 10 2.21 -8.61 46.90
N PRO A 11 2.39 -7.27 47.03
CA PRO A 11 1.27 -6.33 47.00
C PRO A 11 0.39 -6.53 45.75
N HIS A 12 -0.89 -6.56 45.96
CA HIS A 12 -1.89 -6.73 44.87
C HIS A 12 -1.80 -8.04 44.06
N LEU A 13 -1.04 -9.05 44.51
CA LEU A 13 -0.99 -10.38 43.91
C LEU A 13 -2.02 -11.30 44.56
N ASN A 14 -3.00 -11.74 43.78
CA ASN A 14 -4.05 -12.66 44.22
C ASN A 14 -3.92 -14.00 43.51
N TRP A 15 -4.16 -15.11 44.24
CA TRP A 15 -4.18 -16.45 43.69
C TRP A 15 -5.60 -16.97 43.62
N LYS A 16 -6.03 -17.44 42.43
CA LYS A 16 -7.33 -18.08 42.22
C LYS A 16 -7.16 -19.53 41.77
N TRP A 17 -7.93 -20.41 42.34
CA TRP A 17 -7.93 -21.81 41.94
C TRP A 17 -8.68 -21.99 40.62
N ASN A 18 -8.02 -22.60 39.66
CA ASN A 18 -8.62 -23.01 38.41
C ASN A 18 -8.95 -24.48 38.43
N ALA A 19 -10.20 -24.84 38.69
CA ALA A 19 -10.66 -26.23 38.82
C ALA A 19 -10.49 -27.03 37.52
N ARG A 20 -10.55 -26.36 36.33
CA ARG A 20 -10.41 -27.06 35.04
C ARG A 20 -8.98 -27.48 34.74
N ARG A 21 -7.99 -26.70 35.21
CA ARG A 21 -6.56 -26.97 35.00
C ARG A 21 -5.89 -27.56 36.24
N GLU A 22 -6.61 -27.64 37.30
CA GLU A 22 -6.10 -28.07 38.63
C GLU A 22 -4.86 -27.31 39.08
N THR A 23 -4.83 -25.99 38.81
CA THR A 23 -3.71 -25.10 39.07
C THR A 23 -4.14 -23.84 39.80
N TRP A 24 -3.19 -23.23 40.53
CA TRP A 24 -3.35 -21.89 41.05
C TRP A 24 -2.89 -20.87 40.04
N ASP A 25 -3.82 -20.03 39.57
CA ASP A 25 -3.55 -18.94 38.65
C ASP A 25 -3.29 -17.63 39.44
N PRO A 26 -2.17 -16.94 39.20
CA PRO A 26 -1.86 -15.64 39.80
C PRO A 26 -2.54 -14.50 39.03
N TYR A 27 -3.06 -13.54 39.79
CA TYR A 27 -3.69 -12.31 39.26
C TYR A 27 -3.09 -11.10 39.94
N HIS A 28 -2.75 -10.06 39.18
CA HIS A 28 -2.36 -8.76 39.69
C HIS A 28 -3.57 -7.82 39.67
N ARG A 29 -3.88 -7.23 40.86
CA ARG A 29 -4.99 -6.28 41.01
C ARG A 29 -4.49 -4.86 40.73
N VAL A 30 -4.98 -4.24 39.68
CA VAL A 30 -4.77 -2.83 39.38
C VAL A 30 -5.92 -2.03 39.99
N VAL A 31 -5.59 -0.96 40.72
CA VAL A 31 -6.56 -0.10 41.39
C VAL A 31 -6.39 1.32 40.87
N TRP A 32 -7.47 2.00 40.50
CA TRP A 32 -7.45 3.39 40.09
C TRP A 32 -8.69 4.13 40.62
N ARG A 33 -8.61 5.45 40.65
CA ARG A 33 -9.75 6.29 40.99
C ARG A 33 -10.41 6.85 39.72
N ASP A 34 -11.74 6.85 39.70
CA ASP A 34 -12.56 7.44 38.63
C ASP A 34 -13.55 8.39 39.33
N GLY A 35 -13.16 9.65 39.45
CA GLY A 35 -13.81 10.61 40.33
C GLY A 35 -13.68 10.18 41.81
N GLU A 36 -14.81 10.14 42.54
CA GLU A 36 -14.83 9.69 43.96
C GLU A 36 -14.85 8.18 44.11
N LYS A 37 -15.06 7.42 43.03
CA LYS A 37 -15.18 5.94 43.12
C LYS A 37 -13.86 5.26 42.82
N GLN A 38 -13.46 4.37 43.74
CA GLN A 38 -12.33 3.48 43.56
C GLN A 38 -12.76 2.30 42.67
N LYS A 39 -12.09 2.13 41.52
CA LYS A 39 -12.29 1.02 40.61
C LYS A 39 -11.07 0.10 40.67
N SER A 40 -11.28 -1.20 40.41
CA SER A 40 -10.20 -2.17 40.35
C SER A 40 -10.50 -3.23 39.30
N ARG A 41 -9.43 -3.76 38.70
CA ARG A 41 -9.50 -4.93 37.84
C ARG A 41 -8.36 -5.87 38.14
N GLU A 42 -8.51 -7.12 37.76
CA GLU A 42 -7.47 -8.13 37.93
C GLU A 42 -6.94 -8.57 36.57
N ILE A 43 -5.62 -8.67 36.47
CA ILE A 43 -4.90 -9.11 35.29
C ILE A 43 -4.31 -10.47 35.58
N LYS A 44 -4.64 -11.48 34.78
CA LYS A 44 -4.04 -12.81 34.92
C LYS A 44 -2.59 -12.77 34.48
N LEU A 45 -1.69 -13.35 35.29
CA LEU A 45 -0.28 -13.51 34.99
C LEU A 45 -0.03 -14.95 34.50
N ASP A 46 0.28 -15.11 33.19
CA ASP A 46 0.50 -16.44 32.61
C ASP A 46 1.93 -16.92 32.85
N TRP A 47 2.19 -17.37 34.05
CA TRP A 47 3.52 -17.72 34.55
C TRP A 47 3.98 -19.14 34.20
N GLY A 48 3.07 -20.04 33.79
CA GLY A 48 3.41 -21.41 33.38
C GLY A 48 4.05 -22.27 34.45
N GLY A 49 3.91 -21.91 35.75
CA GLY A 49 4.53 -22.62 36.89
C GLY A 49 5.95 -22.13 37.25
N ASP A 50 6.51 -21.18 36.50
CA ASP A 50 7.85 -20.62 36.74
C ASP A 50 7.78 -19.33 37.57
N PHE A 51 8.42 -19.37 38.78
CA PHE A 51 8.46 -18.21 39.67
C PHE A 51 9.30 -17.05 39.16
N LYS A 52 10.34 -17.27 38.33
CA LYS A 52 11.11 -16.20 37.73
C LYS A 52 10.26 -15.44 36.71
N LYS A 53 9.55 -16.17 35.87
CA LYS A 53 8.58 -15.60 34.93
C LYS A 53 7.44 -14.88 35.65
N LEU A 54 6.97 -15.39 36.78
CA LEU A 54 5.98 -14.70 37.60
C LEU A 54 6.49 -13.35 38.08
N ASP A 55 7.73 -13.28 38.53
CA ASP A 55 8.35 -12.05 38.99
C ASP A 55 8.43 -10.99 37.87
N GLU A 56 8.89 -11.38 36.67
CA GLU A 56 8.92 -10.50 35.52
C GLU A 56 7.53 -9.99 35.15
N LEU A 57 6.55 -10.88 35.09
CA LEU A 57 5.16 -10.51 34.75
C LEU A 57 4.54 -9.62 35.82
N TYR A 58 4.83 -9.88 37.10
CA TYR A 58 4.37 -9.05 38.20
C TYR A 58 4.91 -7.61 38.07
N TRP A 59 6.21 -7.45 37.89
CA TRP A 59 6.80 -6.11 37.71
C TRP A 59 6.33 -5.40 36.46
N LYS A 60 6.11 -6.12 35.37
CA LYS A 60 5.46 -5.59 34.16
C LYS A 60 4.03 -5.14 34.42
N ALA A 61 3.26 -5.90 35.21
CA ALA A 61 1.91 -5.53 35.59
C ALA A 61 1.90 -4.31 36.52
N GLN A 62 2.77 -4.28 37.53
CA GLN A 62 2.93 -3.18 38.48
C GLN A 62 3.32 -1.86 37.76
N SER A 63 4.15 -1.93 36.72
CA SER A 63 4.55 -0.76 35.92
C SER A 63 3.55 -0.37 34.84
N GLY A 64 2.38 -1.04 34.76
CA GLY A 64 1.36 -0.82 33.74
C GLY A 64 1.70 -1.34 32.33
N LYS A 65 2.89 -1.91 32.14
CA LYS A 65 3.36 -2.40 30.82
C LYS A 65 2.63 -3.68 30.37
N LEU A 66 2.20 -4.53 31.31
CA LEU A 66 1.48 -5.76 30.98
C LEU A 66 0.07 -5.48 30.46
N ASP A 67 -0.54 -4.42 30.91
CA ASP A 67 -1.90 -4.05 30.58
C ASP A 67 -2.05 -3.55 29.14
N GLN A 68 -0.99 -2.99 28.59
CA GLN A 68 -0.95 -2.57 27.19
C GLN A 68 -0.81 -3.76 26.21
N GLN A 69 -0.28 -4.91 26.68
CA GLN A 69 -0.10 -6.12 25.87
C GLN A 69 -1.26 -7.14 25.99
N ALA A 70 -2.11 -7.03 27.02
CA ALA A 70 -3.07 -8.08 27.39
C ALA A 70 -4.43 -8.03 26.67
N ARG A 71 -4.69 -7.03 25.86
CA ARG A 71 -5.87 -7.03 24.97
C ARG A 71 -5.39 -7.13 23.54
N PRO A 72 -5.72 -8.21 22.79
CA PRO A 72 -5.60 -8.15 21.36
C PRO A 72 -6.38 -6.92 20.91
N GLN A 73 -5.65 -5.91 20.45
CA GLN A 73 -6.29 -4.70 19.92
C GLN A 73 -7.02 -5.13 18.66
N LYS A 74 -8.34 -5.27 18.78
CA LYS A 74 -9.22 -5.57 17.65
C LYS A 74 -9.45 -4.30 16.83
N TYR A 75 -9.70 -4.49 15.56
CA TYR A 75 -10.05 -3.40 14.63
C TYR A 75 -8.94 -2.38 14.41
N THR A 76 -7.67 -2.83 14.43
CA THR A 76 -6.52 -1.96 14.24
C THR A 76 -6.23 -1.70 12.77
N TRP A 77 -5.57 -0.57 12.48
CA TRP A 77 -5.08 -0.29 11.12
C TRP A 77 -4.16 -1.39 10.58
N ARG A 78 -3.31 -1.97 11.44
CA ARG A 78 -2.44 -3.09 11.08
C ARG A 78 -3.23 -4.30 10.63
N GLU A 79 -4.18 -4.74 11.45
CA GLU A 79 -5.03 -5.89 11.14
C GLU A 79 -5.80 -5.71 9.82
N CYS A 80 -6.35 -4.51 9.59
CA CYS A 80 -7.03 -4.17 8.34
C CYS A 80 -6.08 -4.22 7.12
N ILE A 81 -4.87 -3.66 7.24
CA ILE A 81 -3.90 -3.62 6.14
C ILE A 81 -3.40 -5.02 5.82
N GLU A 82 -3.11 -5.84 6.83
CA GLU A 82 -2.67 -7.23 6.64
C GLU A 82 -3.78 -8.06 5.99
N ALA A 83 -5.02 -7.92 6.46
CA ALA A 83 -6.18 -8.56 5.84
C ALA A 83 -6.36 -8.14 4.37
N TRP A 84 -6.31 -6.84 4.07
CA TRP A 84 -6.43 -6.34 2.71
C TRP A 84 -5.30 -6.86 1.79
N ARG A 85 -4.06 -6.95 2.29
CA ARG A 85 -2.91 -7.44 1.53
C ARG A 85 -2.99 -8.92 1.20
N SER A 86 -3.56 -9.72 2.08
CA SER A 86 -3.72 -11.18 1.91
C SER A 86 -4.97 -11.58 1.14
N ASP A 87 -5.95 -10.69 1.04
CA ASP A 87 -7.22 -10.98 0.37
C ASP A 87 -7.07 -10.87 -1.14
N LEU A 88 -7.19 -12.03 -1.81
CA LEU A 88 -7.08 -12.16 -3.25
C LEU A 88 -8.39 -11.82 -4.00
N THR A 89 -9.51 -11.78 -3.29
CA THR A 89 -10.84 -11.64 -3.89
C THR A 89 -11.37 -10.20 -3.82
N HIS A 90 -11.27 -9.56 -2.67
CA HIS A 90 -11.84 -8.22 -2.41
C HIS A 90 -10.78 -7.19 -1.99
N GLY A 91 -9.58 -7.65 -1.67
CA GLY A 91 -8.44 -6.82 -1.26
C GLY A 91 -7.45 -6.54 -2.39
N ALA A 92 -6.17 -6.84 -2.12
CA ALA A 92 -5.06 -6.59 -3.06
C ALA A 92 -5.19 -7.36 -4.38
N GLY A 93 -5.80 -8.56 -4.36
CA GLY A 93 -5.99 -9.39 -5.55
C GLY A 93 -7.05 -8.86 -6.51
N LYS A 94 -8.02 -8.08 -6.02
CA LYS A 94 -9.08 -7.47 -6.86
C LYS A 94 -8.56 -6.36 -7.77
N VAL A 95 -7.44 -5.74 -7.45
CA VAL A 95 -6.92 -4.59 -8.19
C VAL A 95 -5.68 -4.97 -9.00
N ALA A 96 -5.46 -4.28 -10.11
CA ALA A 96 -4.25 -4.49 -10.91
C ALA A 96 -2.98 -4.35 -10.05
N ALA A 97 -1.95 -5.16 -10.31
CA ALA A 97 -0.69 -5.20 -9.54
C ALA A 97 -0.04 -3.81 -9.39
N SER A 98 -0.08 -2.98 -10.43
CA SER A 98 0.39 -1.59 -10.41
C SER A 98 -0.39 -0.71 -9.43
N THR A 99 -1.71 -0.94 -9.34
CA THR A 99 -2.58 -0.25 -8.38
C THR A 99 -2.29 -0.68 -6.96
N ALA A 100 -2.18 -1.99 -6.69
CA ALA A 100 -1.79 -2.53 -5.39
C ALA A 100 -0.42 -1.98 -4.95
N LYS A 101 0.56 -1.97 -5.87
CA LYS A 101 1.89 -1.37 -5.63
C LYS A 101 1.79 0.09 -5.22
N SER A 102 0.88 0.87 -5.81
CA SER A 102 0.71 2.30 -5.50
C SER A 102 0.16 2.57 -4.10
N TYR A 103 -0.53 1.60 -3.48
CA TYR A 103 -1.04 1.69 -2.12
C TYR A 103 -0.02 1.26 -1.06
N ARG A 104 1.08 0.58 -1.45
CA ARG A 104 2.06 0.03 -0.51
C ARG A 104 2.65 1.11 0.40
N ALA A 105 3.25 2.15 -0.17
CA ALA A 105 3.91 3.19 0.63
C ALA A 105 2.97 3.96 1.58
N PRO A 106 1.74 4.37 1.19
CA PRO A 106 0.77 4.92 2.13
C PRO A 106 0.37 3.95 3.24
N MET A 107 0.18 2.66 2.94
CA MET A 107 -0.15 1.65 3.95
C MET A 107 1.00 1.43 4.93
N ASP A 108 2.25 1.35 4.44
CA ASP A 108 3.43 1.20 5.29
C ASP A 108 3.54 2.39 6.25
N ARG A 109 3.31 3.61 5.77
CA ARG A 109 3.27 4.80 6.62
C ARG A 109 2.15 4.74 7.68
N ILE A 110 0.95 4.25 7.33
CA ILE A 110 -0.13 4.06 8.30
C ILE A 110 0.26 3.01 9.34
N MET A 111 0.86 1.90 8.91
CA MET A 111 1.31 0.84 9.82
C MET A 111 2.39 1.34 10.81
N GLU A 112 3.33 2.14 10.33
CA GLU A 112 4.40 2.71 11.14
C GLU A 112 3.86 3.69 12.21
N MET A 113 2.99 4.62 11.79
CA MET A 113 2.50 5.69 12.66
C MET A 113 1.31 5.30 13.53
N ASN A 114 0.39 4.51 12.99
CA ASN A 114 -0.93 4.23 13.57
C ASN A 114 -1.31 2.76 13.56
N GLY A 115 -0.39 1.84 13.26
CA GLY A 115 -0.69 0.41 13.08
C GLY A 115 -1.43 -0.23 14.24
N SER A 116 -1.11 0.15 15.47
CA SER A 116 -1.75 -0.36 16.69
C SER A 116 -3.02 0.41 17.11
N ILE A 117 -3.37 1.48 16.41
CA ILE A 117 -4.53 2.31 16.76
C ILE A 117 -5.81 1.62 16.26
N ASP A 118 -6.84 1.58 17.13
CA ASP A 118 -8.18 1.15 16.78
C ASP A 118 -8.80 2.13 15.76
N MET A 119 -9.19 1.63 14.59
CA MET A 119 -9.77 2.44 13.51
C MET A 119 -11.01 3.22 13.96
N ARG A 120 -11.83 2.67 14.86
CA ARG A 120 -13.04 3.32 15.40
C ARG A 120 -12.76 4.66 16.09
N LYS A 121 -11.51 4.87 16.54
CA LYS A 121 -11.06 6.13 17.17
C LYS A 121 -10.55 7.17 16.18
N THR A 122 -10.52 6.82 14.89
CA THR A 122 -10.02 7.74 13.86
C THR A 122 -11.08 8.73 13.47
N GLU A 123 -10.89 9.99 13.84
CA GLU A 123 -11.80 11.08 13.54
C GLU A 123 -11.40 11.80 12.25
N ARG A 124 -12.39 12.43 11.60
CA ARG A 124 -12.16 13.23 10.39
C ARG A 124 -11.13 14.36 10.57
N LYS A 125 -11.07 14.99 11.77
CA LYS A 125 -10.07 16.02 12.07
C LYS A 125 -8.64 15.49 12.00
N MET A 126 -8.41 14.23 12.44
CA MET A 126 -7.11 13.59 12.40
C MET A 126 -6.67 13.33 10.96
N VAL A 127 -7.59 12.85 10.11
CA VAL A 127 -7.31 12.63 8.68
C VAL A 127 -6.98 13.97 7.99
N LYS A 128 -7.75 15.03 8.26
CA LYS A 128 -7.45 16.38 7.74
C LYS A 128 -6.07 16.87 8.15
N ALA A 129 -5.70 16.70 9.42
CA ALA A 129 -4.39 17.10 9.93
C ALA A 129 -3.25 16.32 9.24
N ALA A 130 -3.40 15.01 9.06
CA ALA A 130 -2.43 14.19 8.36
C ALA A 130 -2.26 14.60 6.87
N LEU A 131 -3.35 14.93 6.19
CA LEU A 131 -3.32 15.43 4.81
C LEU A 131 -2.67 16.82 4.71
N ALA A 132 -2.92 17.69 5.70
CA ALA A 132 -2.32 19.02 5.77
C ALA A 132 -0.80 18.97 5.89
N GLN A 133 -0.24 18.01 6.64
CA GLN A 133 1.20 17.80 6.72
C GLN A 133 1.87 17.41 5.38
N MET A 134 1.07 16.98 4.40
CA MET A 134 1.54 16.56 3.06
C MET A 134 1.24 17.59 1.98
N GLN A 135 0.96 18.85 2.31
CA GLN A 135 0.55 19.89 1.34
C GLN A 135 1.59 20.15 0.25
N GLU A 136 2.87 20.03 0.57
CA GLU A 136 3.97 20.20 -0.40
C GLU A 136 3.99 19.10 -1.48
N THR A 137 3.38 17.95 -1.20
CA THR A 137 3.29 16.82 -2.13
C THR A 137 1.84 16.42 -2.42
N PRO A 138 1.09 17.22 -3.22
CA PRO A 138 -0.35 17.04 -3.41
C PRO A 138 -0.77 15.65 -3.89
N ARG A 139 0.02 15.00 -4.76
CA ARG A 139 -0.24 13.64 -5.25
C ARG A 139 -0.13 12.61 -4.12
N LYS A 140 0.91 12.73 -3.25
CA LYS A 140 1.08 11.83 -2.10
C LYS A 140 -0.06 12.03 -1.10
N SER A 141 -0.44 13.29 -0.81
CA SER A 141 -1.57 13.61 0.05
C SER A 141 -2.87 13.00 -0.47
N SER A 142 -3.19 13.20 -1.77
CA SER A 142 -4.38 12.60 -2.38
C SER A 142 -4.37 11.07 -2.32
N ARG A 143 -3.22 10.43 -2.61
CA ARG A 143 -3.09 8.98 -2.53
C ARG A 143 -3.24 8.47 -1.10
N PHE A 144 -2.70 9.17 -0.11
CA PHE A 144 -2.86 8.83 1.31
C PHE A 144 -4.34 8.88 1.74
N GLY A 145 -5.08 9.94 1.39
CA GLY A 145 -6.50 10.04 1.65
C GLY A 145 -7.32 8.94 0.96
N GLN A 146 -7.00 8.61 -0.30
CA GLN A 146 -7.61 7.49 -1.02
C GLN A 146 -7.35 6.15 -0.33
N THR A 147 -6.14 5.95 0.19
CA THR A 147 -5.76 4.72 0.91
C THR A 147 -6.54 4.58 2.22
N ILE A 148 -6.68 5.65 2.99
CA ILE A 148 -7.52 5.64 4.20
C ILE A 148 -8.96 5.27 3.84
N SER A 149 -9.51 5.89 2.79
CA SER A 149 -10.88 5.61 2.35
C SER A 149 -11.06 4.17 1.87
N LEU A 150 -10.08 3.63 1.14
CA LEU A 150 -10.07 2.25 0.67
C LEU A 150 -10.12 1.27 1.85
N LEU A 151 -9.20 1.41 2.81
CA LEU A 151 -9.09 0.53 3.96
C LEU A 151 -10.31 0.61 4.87
N TRP A 152 -10.86 1.82 5.08
CA TRP A 152 -12.07 2.00 5.87
C TRP A 152 -13.27 1.27 5.26
N ASN A 153 -13.47 1.46 3.94
CA ASN A 153 -14.57 0.80 3.23
C ASN A 153 -14.37 -0.71 3.16
N TYR A 154 -13.14 -1.19 3.03
CA TYR A 154 -12.81 -2.61 3.08
C TYR A 154 -13.13 -3.21 4.46
N ALA A 155 -12.67 -2.57 5.54
CA ALA A 155 -12.96 -3.02 6.89
C ALA A 155 -14.46 -3.04 7.21
N LEU A 156 -15.22 -2.07 6.67
CA LEU A 156 -16.66 -1.98 6.86
C LEU A 156 -17.41 -3.06 6.08
N ARG A 157 -17.00 -3.37 4.85
CA ARG A 157 -17.78 -4.21 3.92
C ARG A 157 -17.35 -5.67 3.90
N GLU A 158 -16.03 -5.92 4.04
CA GLU A 158 -15.47 -7.25 3.86
C GLU A 158 -15.07 -7.89 5.20
N LEU A 159 -14.78 -7.06 6.21
CA LEU A 159 -14.46 -7.55 7.56
C LEU A 159 -15.63 -7.38 8.55
N ASP A 160 -16.75 -6.79 8.12
CA ASP A 160 -17.93 -6.50 8.96
C ASP A 160 -17.59 -5.79 10.27
N TRP A 161 -16.58 -4.90 10.21
CA TRP A 161 -16.16 -4.17 11.41
C TRP A 161 -17.16 -3.09 11.79
N PRO A 162 -17.44 -2.87 13.09
CA PRO A 162 -18.38 -1.87 13.56
C PRO A 162 -17.80 -0.45 13.46
N LEU A 163 -17.49 -0.02 12.24
CA LEU A 163 -16.96 1.30 11.95
C LEU A 163 -18.11 2.28 11.67
N GLY A 164 -17.92 3.53 12.05
CA GLY A 164 -18.83 4.62 11.69
C GLY A 164 -18.58 5.12 10.27
N VAL A 165 -19.04 6.36 10.01
CA VAL A 165 -18.86 7.03 8.72
C VAL A 165 -17.38 7.15 8.37
N ASN A 166 -17.03 6.88 7.10
CA ASN A 166 -15.67 6.98 6.62
C ASN A 166 -15.10 8.41 6.82
N PRO A 167 -14.06 8.59 7.64
CA PRO A 167 -13.52 9.91 7.98
C PRO A 167 -12.84 10.62 6.81
N ALA A 168 -12.50 9.88 5.73
CA ALA A 168 -11.91 10.44 4.52
C ALA A 168 -12.94 10.86 3.48
N THR A 169 -14.23 10.59 3.68
CA THR A 169 -15.29 10.93 2.72
C THR A 169 -15.34 12.44 2.46
N GLY A 170 -15.38 12.84 1.18
CA GLY A 170 -15.49 14.25 0.77
C GLY A 170 -14.28 15.12 1.18
N LEU A 171 -13.15 14.52 1.56
CA LEU A 171 -11.90 15.26 1.64
C LEU A 171 -11.41 15.53 0.23
N GLY A 172 -11.19 16.82 -0.08
CA GLY A 172 -10.90 17.30 -1.42
C GLY A 172 -9.66 16.63 -2.03
N LYS A 173 -9.78 16.23 -3.27
CA LYS A 173 -8.62 15.83 -4.07
C LYS A 173 -7.86 17.08 -4.46
N HIS A 174 -6.56 17.11 -4.24
CA HIS A 174 -5.73 18.18 -4.76
C HIS A 174 -5.76 18.17 -6.29
N LYS A 175 -6.18 19.29 -6.86
CA LYS A 175 -6.08 19.49 -8.31
C LYS A 175 -4.61 19.73 -8.69
N PRO A 176 -4.13 19.16 -9.79
CA PRO A 176 -2.78 19.45 -10.26
C PRO A 176 -2.66 20.94 -10.58
N LYS A 177 -1.58 21.58 -10.11
CA LYS A 177 -1.34 23.01 -10.33
C LYS A 177 -1.07 23.36 -11.81
N LYS A 178 -0.59 22.40 -12.58
CA LYS A 178 -0.29 22.55 -14.01
C LYS A 178 -0.95 21.43 -14.80
N GLN A 179 -1.60 21.76 -15.88
CA GLN A 179 -2.06 20.80 -16.88
C GLN A 179 -0.86 20.28 -17.67
N TYR A 180 -0.96 19.03 -18.15
CA TYR A 180 -0.01 18.53 -19.13
C TYR A 180 -0.06 19.41 -20.38
N GLN A 181 1.11 19.87 -20.81
CA GLN A 181 1.26 20.57 -22.07
C GLN A 181 1.79 19.57 -23.11
N PRO A 182 1.35 19.66 -24.37
CA PRO A 182 1.95 18.88 -25.44
C PRO A 182 3.43 19.25 -25.56
N TRP A 183 4.22 18.34 -26.11
CA TRP A 183 5.62 18.62 -26.37
C TRP A 183 5.75 19.75 -27.36
N PRO A 184 6.64 20.72 -27.12
CA PRO A 184 6.88 21.77 -28.08
C PRO A 184 7.52 21.18 -29.36
N GLN A 185 7.24 21.80 -30.50
CA GLN A 185 7.68 21.31 -31.80
C GLN A 185 9.21 21.09 -31.89
N TRP A 186 9.98 21.97 -31.25
CA TRP A 186 11.43 21.86 -31.23
C TRP A 186 11.90 20.57 -30.50
N MET A 187 11.20 20.14 -29.46
CA MET A 187 11.52 18.87 -28.74
C MET A 187 11.16 17.66 -29.61
N VAL A 188 10.07 17.72 -30.35
CA VAL A 188 9.70 16.67 -31.30
C VAL A 188 10.75 16.57 -32.41
N ALA A 189 11.21 17.69 -32.95
CA ALA A 189 12.28 17.73 -33.95
C ALA A 189 13.60 17.16 -33.41
N ALA A 190 13.95 17.48 -32.17
CA ALA A 190 15.17 16.96 -31.54
C ALA A 190 15.17 15.43 -31.29
N LEU A 191 14.03 14.75 -31.49
CA LEU A 191 13.98 13.28 -31.39
C LEU A 191 14.88 12.57 -32.39
N SER A 192 15.22 13.21 -33.53
CA SER A 192 16.20 12.66 -34.50
C SER A 192 17.55 12.33 -33.87
N ASP A 193 17.98 13.16 -32.91
CA ASP A 193 19.27 13.05 -32.24
C ASP A 193 19.20 12.28 -30.87
N ALA A 194 18.00 11.82 -30.55
CA ALA A 194 17.79 11.07 -29.30
C ALA A 194 18.43 9.66 -29.36
N PRO A 195 18.77 9.07 -28.23
CA PRO A 195 19.19 7.67 -28.17
C PRO A 195 18.17 6.75 -28.87
N GLU A 196 18.64 5.72 -29.54
CA GLU A 196 17.83 4.79 -30.34
C GLU A 196 16.57 4.30 -29.60
N ARG A 197 16.71 3.92 -28.34
CA ARG A 197 15.57 3.49 -27.50
C ARG A 197 14.49 4.58 -27.34
N VAL A 198 14.90 5.83 -27.25
CA VAL A 198 13.99 6.97 -27.11
C VAL A 198 13.31 7.25 -28.45
N ARG A 199 14.07 7.22 -29.56
CA ARG A 199 13.51 7.41 -30.91
C ARG A 199 12.45 6.35 -31.23
N LEU A 200 12.77 5.09 -30.97
CA LEU A 200 11.87 3.97 -31.25
C LEU A 200 10.62 4.03 -30.35
N ALA A 201 10.80 4.34 -29.05
CA ALA A 201 9.66 4.52 -28.15
C ALA A 201 8.77 5.69 -28.59
N ALA A 202 9.36 6.80 -28.99
CA ALA A 202 8.61 7.96 -29.48
C ALA A 202 7.86 7.64 -30.77
N ALA A 203 8.49 6.94 -31.74
CA ALA A 203 7.84 6.50 -32.97
C ALA A 203 6.63 5.59 -32.66
N LEU A 204 6.76 4.63 -31.77
CA LEU A 204 5.66 3.77 -31.34
C LEU A 204 4.54 4.58 -30.69
N ILE A 205 4.85 5.44 -29.72
CA ILE A 205 3.83 6.23 -28.99
C ILE A 205 3.08 7.17 -29.93
N ILE A 206 3.82 7.88 -30.79
CA ILE A 206 3.23 8.85 -31.74
C ILE A 206 2.45 8.13 -32.84
N GLY A 207 3.03 7.08 -33.42
CA GLY A 207 2.45 6.37 -34.56
C GLY A 207 1.25 5.49 -34.19
N THR A 208 1.21 4.96 -32.96
CA THR A 208 0.09 4.10 -32.51
C THR A 208 -0.98 4.86 -31.74
N GLY A 209 -0.67 6.04 -31.20
CA GLY A 209 -1.55 6.76 -30.26
C GLY A 209 -1.77 6.05 -28.93
N GLN A 210 -1.07 4.95 -28.69
CA GLN A 210 -1.24 4.14 -27.48
C GLN A 210 -0.62 4.81 -26.26
N ARG A 211 -1.07 4.40 -25.07
CA ARG A 211 -0.42 4.78 -23.81
C ARG A 211 1.04 4.32 -23.84
N PRO A 212 1.99 5.12 -23.29
CA PRO A 212 3.42 4.79 -23.37
C PRO A 212 3.78 3.37 -22.93
N GLY A 213 3.12 2.84 -21.88
CA GLY A 213 3.36 1.48 -21.43
C GLY A 213 2.97 0.41 -22.45
N ALA A 214 1.80 0.55 -23.07
CA ALA A 214 1.31 -0.35 -24.10
C ALA A 214 2.17 -0.25 -25.38
N ALA A 215 2.45 0.96 -25.85
CA ALA A 215 3.28 1.18 -27.04
C ALA A 215 4.69 0.57 -26.89
N ILE A 216 5.34 0.71 -25.72
CA ILE A 216 6.67 0.15 -25.44
C ILE A 216 6.65 -1.38 -25.38
N ALA A 217 5.52 -1.98 -24.97
CA ALA A 217 5.37 -3.42 -24.87
C ALA A 217 5.01 -4.09 -26.21
N MET A 218 4.77 -3.34 -27.29
CA MET A 218 4.37 -3.89 -28.59
C MET A 218 5.40 -4.88 -29.17
N ARG A 219 4.88 -5.89 -29.86
CA ARG A 219 5.64 -6.97 -30.49
C ARG A 219 5.70 -6.75 -31.99
N TRP A 220 6.72 -7.34 -32.62
CA TRP A 220 6.88 -7.24 -34.08
C TRP A 220 5.75 -7.93 -34.87
N ASP A 221 5.16 -8.99 -34.32
CA ASP A 221 4.07 -9.74 -34.94
C ASP A 221 2.73 -8.96 -34.98
N GLN A 222 2.62 -7.87 -34.21
CA GLN A 222 1.47 -6.96 -34.25
C GLN A 222 1.48 -6.02 -35.46
N PHE A 223 2.56 -5.97 -36.25
CA PHE A 223 2.68 -5.12 -37.43
C PHE A 223 2.64 -5.96 -38.72
N GLN A 224 1.56 -5.81 -39.50
CA GLN A 224 1.31 -6.61 -40.70
C GLN A 224 1.03 -5.68 -41.91
N GLY A 225 2.10 -5.25 -42.55
CA GLY A 225 1.98 -4.30 -43.69
C GLY A 225 1.39 -2.96 -43.26
N ASP A 226 0.27 -2.60 -43.83
CA ASP A 226 -0.43 -1.34 -43.55
C ASP A 226 -1.29 -1.39 -42.30
N TRP A 227 -1.35 -2.52 -41.63
CA TRP A 227 -2.18 -2.71 -40.43
C TRP A 227 -1.35 -3.04 -39.23
N MET A 228 -1.87 -2.70 -38.05
CA MET A 228 -1.29 -3.09 -36.77
C MET A 228 -2.39 -3.44 -35.76
N THR A 229 -2.11 -4.44 -34.94
CA THR A 229 -2.98 -4.82 -33.80
C THR A 229 -2.53 -4.05 -32.56
N VAL A 230 -3.43 -3.29 -31.96
CA VAL A 230 -3.19 -2.58 -30.69
C VAL A 230 -4.10 -3.16 -29.61
N VAL A 231 -3.57 -3.29 -28.39
CA VAL A 231 -4.28 -3.81 -27.24
C VAL A 231 -4.54 -2.69 -26.24
N ASP A 232 -5.80 -2.45 -25.89
CA ASP A 232 -6.11 -1.53 -24.78
C ASP A 232 -6.04 -2.30 -23.45
N ASP A 233 -4.94 -2.17 -22.73
CA ASP A 233 -4.69 -2.79 -21.43
C ASP A 233 -5.81 -2.56 -20.37
N LYS A 234 -6.69 -1.59 -20.58
CA LYS A 234 -7.78 -1.29 -19.66
C LYS A 234 -9.10 -1.92 -20.04
N ALA A 235 -9.36 -2.05 -21.32
CA ALA A 235 -10.57 -2.67 -21.84
C ALA A 235 -10.37 -4.15 -22.15
N ASP A 236 -9.12 -4.61 -22.21
CA ASP A 236 -8.74 -5.97 -22.66
C ASP A 236 -9.29 -6.26 -24.08
N GLU A 237 -9.27 -5.21 -24.92
CA GLU A 237 -9.77 -5.28 -26.30
C GLU A 237 -8.60 -5.17 -27.27
N GLU A 238 -8.63 -6.02 -28.30
CA GLU A 238 -7.73 -5.95 -29.45
C GLU A 238 -8.41 -5.17 -30.59
N LEU A 239 -7.70 -4.20 -31.13
CA LEU A 239 -8.16 -3.37 -32.23
C LEU A 239 -7.18 -3.45 -33.39
N GLU A 240 -7.68 -3.73 -34.58
CA GLU A 240 -6.91 -3.63 -35.82
C GLU A 240 -7.03 -2.18 -36.35
N VAL A 241 -5.90 -1.51 -36.48
CA VAL A 241 -5.85 -0.11 -36.90
C VAL A 241 -4.79 0.09 -37.98
N TYR A 242 -4.96 1.12 -38.78
CA TYR A 242 -3.99 1.48 -39.83
C TYR A 242 -2.64 1.86 -39.22
N CYS A 243 -1.57 1.27 -39.74
CA CYS A 243 -0.19 1.59 -39.35
C CYS A 243 0.34 2.76 -40.23
N PRO A 244 0.57 3.97 -39.66
CA PRO A 244 1.03 5.13 -40.44
C PRO A 244 2.35 4.84 -41.15
N GLN A 245 2.50 5.33 -42.39
CA GLN A 245 3.72 5.15 -43.20
C GLN A 245 4.98 5.64 -42.47
N SER A 246 4.87 6.72 -41.68
CA SER A 246 5.98 7.24 -40.88
C SER A 246 6.43 6.24 -39.80
N LEU A 247 5.49 5.50 -39.21
CA LEU A 247 5.81 4.44 -38.24
C LEU A 247 6.42 3.24 -38.96
N GLN A 248 5.86 2.80 -40.07
CA GLN A 248 6.42 1.72 -40.90
C GLN A 248 7.87 2.02 -41.32
N ALA A 249 8.13 3.23 -41.84
CA ALA A 249 9.45 3.67 -42.19
C ALA A 249 10.41 3.70 -41.00
N ALA A 250 9.94 4.20 -39.82
CA ALA A 250 10.74 4.18 -38.62
C ALA A 250 11.09 2.72 -38.19
N LEU A 251 10.10 1.85 -38.16
CA LEU A 251 10.31 0.43 -37.77
C LEU A 251 11.29 -0.30 -38.70
N ALA A 252 11.29 0.01 -40.02
CA ALA A 252 12.20 -0.58 -40.97
C ALA A 252 13.67 -0.21 -40.73
N THR A 253 13.96 0.89 -40.05
CA THR A 253 15.34 1.34 -39.74
C THR A 253 15.94 0.63 -38.49
N PHE A 254 15.13 -0.03 -37.69
CA PHE A 254 15.59 -0.63 -36.44
C PHE A 254 15.84 -2.14 -36.57
N LYS A 255 16.93 -2.60 -35.97
CA LYS A 255 17.28 -4.02 -35.92
C LYS A 255 16.35 -4.76 -34.96
N ARG A 256 15.74 -5.84 -35.44
CA ARG A 256 14.97 -6.76 -34.58
C ARG A 256 15.93 -7.53 -33.66
N SER A 257 15.84 -7.29 -32.35
CA SER A 257 16.67 -7.92 -31.32
C SER A 257 15.92 -8.95 -30.47
N GLY A 258 14.60 -9.05 -30.64
CA GLY A 258 13.74 -9.98 -29.93
C GLY A 258 12.32 -9.97 -30.45
N GLU A 259 11.39 -10.56 -29.71
CA GLU A 259 9.95 -10.60 -30.06
C GLU A 259 9.28 -9.23 -29.94
N HIS A 260 9.71 -8.42 -28.96
CA HIS A 260 9.19 -7.06 -28.79
C HIS A 260 9.99 -6.06 -29.65
N VAL A 261 9.33 -5.01 -30.09
CA VAL A 261 9.98 -3.91 -30.81
C VAL A 261 11.07 -3.30 -29.93
N LEU A 262 10.77 -3.05 -28.67
CA LEU A 262 11.73 -2.64 -27.64
C LEU A 262 12.03 -3.83 -26.71
N SER A 263 12.98 -4.68 -27.12
CA SER A 263 13.39 -5.88 -26.39
C SER A 263 14.54 -5.60 -25.43
N LYS A 264 14.47 -6.18 -24.23
CA LYS A 264 15.59 -6.30 -23.30
C LYS A 264 16.35 -7.61 -23.53
N ARG A 265 15.59 -8.67 -23.78
CA ARG A 265 16.04 -10.03 -24.15
C ARG A 265 15.08 -10.57 -25.20
N LEU A 266 15.38 -11.75 -25.74
CA LEU A 266 14.61 -12.35 -26.82
C LEU A 266 13.09 -12.30 -26.62
N ARG A 267 12.60 -12.60 -25.43
CA ARG A 267 11.17 -12.64 -25.07
C ARG A 267 10.74 -11.63 -24.01
N GLU A 268 11.63 -10.75 -23.58
CA GLU A 268 11.35 -9.80 -22.50
C GLU A 268 11.35 -8.37 -23.06
N PRO A 269 10.26 -7.61 -22.86
CA PRO A 269 10.22 -6.20 -23.26
C PRO A 269 11.18 -5.36 -22.42
N LEU A 270 11.64 -4.25 -22.96
CA LEU A 270 12.56 -3.33 -22.28
C LEU A 270 11.97 -2.72 -21.01
N GLY A 271 10.66 -2.58 -20.95
CA GLY A 271 9.94 -1.99 -19.83
C GLY A 271 9.95 -0.45 -19.82
N TYR A 272 8.83 0.10 -19.37
CA TYR A 272 8.59 1.54 -19.36
C TYR A 272 9.64 2.33 -18.55
N ASP A 273 9.99 1.85 -17.34
CA ASP A 273 10.93 2.55 -16.44
C ASP A 273 12.31 2.73 -17.07
N SER A 274 12.76 1.74 -17.86
CA SER A 274 14.05 1.78 -18.54
C SER A 274 14.07 2.83 -19.66
N VAL A 275 12.99 2.89 -20.46
CA VAL A 275 12.82 3.90 -21.51
C VAL A 275 12.71 5.29 -20.89
N GLU A 276 11.89 5.44 -19.85
CA GLU A 276 11.70 6.72 -19.17
C GLU A 276 12.99 7.27 -18.58
N LYS A 277 13.82 6.40 -17.97
CA LYS A 277 15.14 6.79 -17.43
C LYS A 277 16.03 7.35 -18.55
N THR A 278 16.10 6.67 -19.71
CA THR A 278 16.90 7.12 -20.85
C THR A 278 16.34 8.42 -21.42
N PHE A 279 15.02 8.51 -21.53
CA PHE A 279 14.34 9.74 -21.99
C PHE A 279 14.63 10.93 -21.08
N ARG A 280 14.54 10.77 -19.78
CA ARG A 280 14.85 11.86 -18.82
C ARG A 280 16.29 12.32 -18.92
N ALA A 281 17.23 11.39 -19.05
CA ALA A 281 18.64 11.72 -19.22
C ALA A 281 18.85 12.53 -20.50
N TRP A 282 18.34 12.06 -21.65
CA TRP A 282 18.41 12.77 -22.92
C TRP A 282 17.72 14.13 -22.86
N ARG A 283 16.50 14.21 -22.33
CA ARG A 283 15.81 15.49 -22.19
C ARG A 283 16.59 16.51 -21.37
N GLY A 284 17.33 16.05 -20.36
CA GLY A 284 18.20 16.89 -19.55
C GLY A 284 19.35 17.53 -20.34
N THR A 285 19.74 16.96 -21.49
CA THR A 285 20.80 17.49 -22.36
C THR A 285 20.30 18.54 -23.35
N LEU A 286 18.98 18.64 -23.55
CA LEU A 286 18.42 19.53 -24.57
C LEU A 286 18.46 21.04 -24.20
N GLY A 287 18.98 21.38 -23.04
CA GLY A 287 18.97 22.76 -22.55
C GLY A 287 17.54 23.27 -22.25
N LYS A 288 17.45 24.25 -21.39
CA LYS A 288 16.17 24.91 -21.10
C LYS A 288 15.92 26.02 -22.13
#